data_d86afd61dc309a6e0a7c0ef16a417d8d
#
_entry.id   d86afd61dc309a6e0a7c0ef16a417d8d
#
_cell.length_a   1.000
_cell.length_b   1.000
_cell.length_c   1.000
_cell.angle_alpha   90.00
_cell.angle_beta   90.00
_cell.angle_gamma   90.00
#
_symmetry.space_group_name_H-M   'P 1'
#
loop_
_entity.id
_entity.type
_entity.pdbx_description
1 polymer ?
#
loop_
_entity_poly.entity_id
_entity_poly.type
_entity_poly.pdbx_seq_one_letter_code
_entity_poly.pdbx_strand_id
1 'polypeptide(L)'
;MRICLLTEGSYPYVVGGVSSWCQMLIQGLPEHEFFIYSIGAEAKNRGDFKYKLPANVVGVQEEFLDDILSLKSKGMRENILTAAERKLLYELLTGSKPINVQELSVIFRDRGRFQSPLDIFMSSDFFDVIQRVYEENYPYLPFTDFFWTLRSMLLPLFFLLQQDLPAADVYHSVATGYCGVIGAMAAEVYHKPFIITEHGIYSREREVEIIKSDWAKGDFKSVWIQYFYNLARLSYRVADHVYTLFEHNAEIERDLGCDPAKIGIVPNGVHMERFAQIPELQPHEGPLTLGAVVRVVPIKDIVTLLRAFFLVKQEIPAARLVIMGGFDEDPEYYALCQQTVAMLRIEDVTFTGSVDIVKYLPQIDLMILSSISEGQPLAVLEGQAAHRPFVTTDVGCCRELIYGDSTDTLGAAGAIVAPMDFEAMAKEIVRLGRDFALRRQMGSIGYERVKRGYTYEHFLAAYRRIYAQAKEVKG
;
A
#
# COMPACT_ATOMS: atom_id res chain seq x y z
N MET A 1 25.81 2.38 -3.70
CA MET A 1 25.56 1.80 -2.36
C MET A 1 24.61 0.61 -2.50
N ARG A 2 24.61 -0.29 -1.53
CA ARG A 2 23.65 -1.39 -1.46
C ARG A 2 22.45 -1.01 -0.61
N ILE A 3 21.26 -1.09 -1.17
CA ILE A 3 19.98 -0.80 -0.52
C ILE A 3 19.26 -2.13 -0.33
N CYS A 4 18.90 -2.47 0.91
CA CYS A 4 18.01 -3.59 1.18
C CYS A 4 16.57 -3.09 1.15
N LEU A 5 15.83 -3.47 0.11
CA LEU A 5 14.41 -3.17 -0.03
C LEU A 5 13.60 -4.29 0.63
N LEU A 6 12.87 -3.96 1.71
CA LEU A 6 12.05 -4.90 2.45
C LEU A 6 10.60 -4.78 2.00
N THR A 7 10.05 -5.88 1.50
CA THR A 7 8.69 -5.95 0.94
C THR A 7 7.86 -7.02 1.65
N GLU A 8 6.55 -6.78 1.74
CA GLU A 8 5.60 -7.70 2.36
C GLU A 8 4.37 -7.84 1.47
N GLY A 9 4.02 -9.08 1.09
CA GLY A 9 2.85 -9.40 0.28
C GLY A 9 2.77 -8.70 -1.08
N SER A 10 3.91 -8.23 -1.62
CA SER A 10 3.94 -7.38 -2.80
C SER A 10 5.04 -7.80 -3.77
N TYR A 11 6.03 -6.95 -4.02
CA TYR A 11 7.14 -7.19 -4.95
C TYR A 11 8.06 -8.31 -4.44
N PRO A 12 8.51 -9.23 -5.30
CA PRO A 12 8.27 -9.32 -6.75
C PRO A 12 7.11 -10.26 -7.16
N TYR A 13 6.23 -10.68 -6.24
CA TYR A 13 5.23 -11.75 -6.44
C TYR A 13 3.86 -11.28 -6.92
N VAL A 14 3.45 -10.06 -6.54
CA VAL A 14 2.10 -9.56 -6.79
C VAL A 14 2.16 -8.35 -7.71
N VAL A 15 1.33 -8.34 -8.75
CA VAL A 15 1.19 -7.18 -9.64
C VAL A 15 0.28 -6.14 -8.95
N GLY A 16 0.81 -4.93 -8.74
CA GLY A 16 0.06 -3.88 -8.05
C GLY A 16 0.84 -2.58 -7.92
N GLY A 17 0.24 -1.56 -7.30
CA GLY A 17 0.83 -0.22 -7.16
C GLY A 17 2.20 -0.22 -6.48
N VAL A 18 2.30 -0.84 -5.29
CA VAL A 18 3.56 -0.95 -4.53
C VAL A 18 4.63 -1.70 -5.34
N SER A 19 4.26 -2.80 -5.98
CA SER A 19 5.21 -3.58 -6.78
C SER A 19 5.70 -2.84 -8.02
N SER A 20 4.81 -2.10 -8.69
CA SER A 20 5.18 -1.24 -9.81
C SER A 20 6.10 -0.11 -9.36
N TRP A 21 5.84 0.47 -8.19
CA TRP A 21 6.70 1.46 -7.57
C TRP A 21 8.10 0.90 -7.27
N CYS A 22 8.19 -0.30 -6.65
CA CYS A 22 9.49 -0.96 -6.42
C CYS A 22 10.26 -1.16 -7.73
N GLN A 23 9.57 -1.65 -8.77
CA GLN A 23 10.16 -1.87 -10.09
C GLN A 23 10.69 -0.56 -10.70
N MET A 24 9.90 0.51 -10.64
CA MET A 24 10.29 1.84 -11.14
C MET A 24 11.48 2.42 -10.37
N LEU A 25 11.46 2.31 -9.04
CA LEU A 25 12.56 2.77 -8.18
C LEU A 25 13.87 2.07 -8.52
N ILE A 26 13.85 0.74 -8.59
CA ILE A 26 15.05 -0.06 -8.86
C ILE A 26 15.58 0.24 -10.27
N GLN A 27 14.71 0.26 -11.28
CA GLN A 27 15.10 0.54 -12.67
C GLN A 27 15.65 1.96 -12.85
N GLY A 28 15.08 2.94 -12.14
CA GLY A 28 15.45 4.34 -12.25
C GLY A 28 16.73 4.74 -11.50
N LEU A 29 17.26 3.84 -10.67
CA LEU A 29 18.47 4.06 -9.87
C LEU A 29 19.55 3.00 -10.16
N PRO A 30 20.01 2.89 -11.41
CA PRO A 30 21.00 1.87 -11.80
C PRO A 30 22.36 2.05 -11.13
N GLU A 31 22.63 3.22 -10.56
CA GLU A 31 23.82 3.53 -9.78
C GLU A 31 23.86 2.89 -8.40
N HIS A 32 22.77 2.26 -7.96
CA HIS A 32 22.65 1.55 -6.68
C HIS A 32 22.45 0.06 -6.91
N GLU A 33 22.99 -0.75 -6.00
CA GLU A 33 22.68 -2.17 -5.89
C GLU A 33 21.48 -2.36 -4.99
N PHE A 34 20.49 -3.14 -5.42
CA PHE A 34 19.33 -3.49 -4.62
C PHE A 34 19.40 -4.95 -4.19
N PHE A 35 19.20 -5.20 -2.92
CA PHE A 35 18.93 -6.52 -2.37
C PHE A 35 17.47 -6.55 -1.91
N ILE A 36 16.69 -7.50 -2.38
CA ILE A 36 15.28 -7.61 -2.03
C ILE A 36 15.13 -8.61 -0.89
N TYR A 37 14.54 -8.17 0.22
CA TYR A 37 14.09 -9.04 1.30
C TYR A 37 12.56 -9.10 1.25
N SER A 38 12.02 -10.22 0.77
CA SER A 38 10.58 -10.34 0.53
C SER A 38 9.93 -11.30 1.51
N ILE A 39 8.85 -10.85 2.15
CA ILE A 39 8.01 -11.63 3.04
C ILE A 39 6.73 -12.00 2.30
N GLY A 40 6.53 -13.30 2.09
CA GLY A 40 5.36 -13.87 1.42
C GLY A 40 4.49 -14.69 2.38
N ALA A 41 3.23 -14.95 2.00
CA ALA A 41 2.33 -15.78 2.79
C ALA A 41 2.61 -17.28 2.60
N GLU A 42 2.79 -17.72 1.36
CA GLU A 42 2.81 -19.14 0.97
C GLU A 42 4.08 -19.53 0.20
N ALA A 43 4.82 -20.48 0.73
CA ALA A 43 6.09 -20.98 0.18
C ALA A 43 5.96 -21.61 -1.23
N LYS A 44 4.74 -22.01 -1.62
CA LYS A 44 4.49 -22.52 -2.98
C LYS A 44 4.80 -21.48 -4.08
N ASN A 45 4.81 -20.20 -3.73
CA ASN A 45 5.09 -19.10 -4.66
C ASN A 45 6.59 -18.79 -4.77
N ARG A 46 7.46 -19.50 -4.04
CA ARG A 46 8.91 -19.28 -4.02
C ARG A 46 9.49 -19.30 -5.44
N GLY A 47 10.19 -18.23 -5.82
CA GLY A 47 10.81 -18.07 -7.14
C GLY A 47 9.83 -17.73 -8.29
N ASP A 48 8.51 -17.68 -8.06
CA ASP A 48 7.52 -17.34 -9.09
C ASP A 48 7.33 -15.82 -9.22
N PHE A 49 8.39 -15.14 -9.66
CA PHE A 49 8.40 -13.69 -9.80
C PHE A 49 7.51 -13.22 -10.95
N LYS A 50 6.61 -12.29 -10.66
CA LYS A 50 5.72 -11.64 -11.67
C LYS A 50 6.43 -10.50 -12.41
N TYR A 51 7.60 -10.09 -11.94
CA TYR A 51 8.42 -9.04 -12.55
C TYR A 51 9.77 -9.62 -13.00
N LYS A 52 10.25 -9.13 -14.15
CA LYS A 52 11.64 -9.36 -14.53
C LYS A 52 12.52 -8.44 -13.68
N LEU A 53 13.35 -9.03 -12.85
CA LEU A 53 14.24 -8.29 -11.98
C LEU A 53 15.25 -7.46 -12.79
N PRO A 54 15.43 -6.17 -12.47
CA PRO A 54 16.43 -5.30 -13.09
C PRO A 54 17.86 -5.81 -12.80
N ALA A 55 18.81 -5.44 -13.68
CA ALA A 55 20.21 -5.91 -13.62
C ALA A 55 20.95 -5.47 -12.34
N ASN A 56 20.51 -4.41 -11.68
CA ASN A 56 21.06 -3.90 -10.43
C ASN A 56 20.44 -4.55 -9.17
N VAL A 57 19.58 -5.56 -9.32
CA VAL A 57 19.18 -6.45 -8.23
C VAL A 57 20.27 -7.50 -8.04
N VAL A 58 20.98 -7.42 -6.93
CA VAL A 58 22.13 -8.29 -6.62
C VAL A 58 21.75 -9.56 -5.85
N GLY A 59 20.52 -9.64 -5.34
CA GLY A 59 20.02 -10.82 -4.64
C GLY A 59 18.58 -10.64 -4.17
N VAL A 60 17.93 -11.79 -3.92
CA VAL A 60 16.59 -11.86 -3.32
C VAL A 60 16.65 -12.89 -2.19
N GLN A 61 16.22 -12.48 -1.01
CA GLN A 61 15.93 -13.38 0.10
C GLN A 61 14.42 -13.48 0.27
N GLU A 62 13.91 -14.69 0.35
CA GLU A 62 12.50 -15.01 0.34
C GLU A 62 12.14 -15.71 1.64
N GLU A 63 11.31 -15.07 2.46
CA GLU A 63 10.78 -15.65 3.70
C GLU A 63 9.26 -15.85 3.57
N PHE A 64 8.79 -17.05 3.85
CA PHE A 64 7.35 -17.38 3.74
C PHE A 64 6.78 -17.71 5.11
N LEU A 65 5.64 -17.10 5.44
CA LEU A 65 5.05 -17.25 6.77
C LEU A 65 4.54 -18.67 7.05
N ASP A 66 4.20 -19.43 6.02
CA ASP A 66 3.77 -20.83 6.16
C ASP A 66 4.95 -21.81 6.37
N ASP A 67 6.21 -21.38 6.19
CA ASP A 67 7.40 -22.16 6.59
C ASP A 67 7.37 -22.48 8.10
N ILE A 68 6.66 -21.69 8.92
CA ILE A 68 6.44 -21.97 10.34
C ILE A 68 5.75 -23.31 10.61
N LEU A 69 4.97 -23.82 9.66
CA LEU A 69 4.27 -25.10 9.80
C LEU A 69 5.24 -26.29 9.82
N SER A 70 6.44 -26.11 9.25
CA SER A 70 7.50 -27.12 9.24
C SER A 70 8.38 -27.11 10.49
N LEU A 71 8.25 -26.11 11.36
CA LEU A 71 9.10 -25.93 12.54
C LEU A 71 8.88 -27.03 13.58
N LYS A 72 9.98 -27.45 14.18
CA LYS A 72 9.97 -28.43 15.28
C LYS A 72 10.47 -27.78 16.56
N SER A 73 9.84 -28.13 17.69
CA SER A 73 10.31 -27.75 19.03
C SER A 73 10.98 -28.94 19.70
N LYS A 74 11.91 -28.65 20.59
CA LYS A 74 12.52 -29.65 21.50
C LYS A 74 11.63 -30.01 22.70
N GLY A 75 10.40 -29.48 22.74
CA GLY A 75 9.47 -29.64 23.84
C GLY A 75 9.53 -28.50 24.85
N MET A 76 8.78 -28.65 25.96
CA MET A 76 8.68 -27.64 27.02
C MET A 76 10.04 -27.46 27.71
N ARG A 77 10.43 -26.21 27.92
CA ARG A 77 11.69 -25.81 28.60
C ARG A 77 11.38 -24.81 29.71
N GLU A 78 12.18 -24.84 30.74
CA GLU A 78 12.04 -23.97 31.91
C GLU A 78 13.27 -23.08 32.09
N ASN A 79 13.04 -21.89 32.64
CA ASN A 79 14.10 -20.93 33.02
C ASN A 79 15.06 -20.57 31.87
N ILE A 80 14.51 -20.40 30.67
CA ILE A 80 15.28 -20.05 29.47
C ILE A 80 15.34 -18.55 29.21
N LEU A 81 14.42 -17.77 29.84
CA LEU A 81 14.36 -16.31 29.70
C LEU A 81 14.76 -15.64 31.02
N THR A 82 15.59 -14.64 30.93
CA THR A 82 15.89 -13.76 32.05
C THR A 82 14.69 -12.89 32.44
N ALA A 83 14.72 -12.28 33.63
CA ALA A 83 13.67 -11.36 34.07
C ALA A 83 13.54 -10.12 33.13
N ALA A 84 14.67 -9.64 32.60
CA ALA A 84 14.70 -8.53 31.65
C ALA A 84 14.05 -8.92 30.32
N GLU A 85 14.34 -10.12 29.79
CA GLU A 85 13.75 -10.62 28.55
C GLU A 85 12.24 -10.87 28.67
N ARG A 86 11.80 -11.45 29.81
CA ARG A 86 10.35 -11.59 30.09
C ARG A 86 9.66 -10.24 30.12
N LYS A 87 10.28 -9.23 30.73
CA LYS A 87 9.74 -7.86 30.73
C LYS A 87 9.67 -7.28 29.33
N LEU A 88 10.72 -7.44 28.51
CA LEU A 88 10.77 -6.95 27.13
C LEU A 88 9.68 -7.62 26.27
N LEU A 89 9.50 -8.93 26.40
CA LEU A 89 8.42 -9.65 25.68
C LEU A 89 7.03 -9.21 26.15
N TYR A 90 6.83 -8.95 27.45
CA TYR A 90 5.59 -8.38 27.96
C TYR A 90 5.32 -6.99 27.36
N GLU A 91 6.33 -6.11 27.29
CA GLU A 91 6.22 -4.78 26.69
C GLU A 91 5.93 -4.86 25.16
N LEU A 92 6.51 -5.85 24.47
CA LEU A 92 6.20 -6.14 23.06
C LEU A 92 4.72 -6.49 22.86
N LEU A 93 4.17 -7.33 23.73
CA LEU A 93 2.78 -7.78 23.61
C LEU A 93 1.77 -6.70 23.95
N THR A 94 2.05 -5.90 24.95
CA THR A 94 1.12 -4.87 25.46
C THR A 94 1.25 -3.53 24.75
N GLY A 95 2.38 -3.26 24.10
CA GLY A 95 2.70 -1.93 23.57
C GLY A 95 2.82 -0.86 24.68
N SER A 96 2.94 -1.29 25.94
CA SER A 96 2.89 -0.40 27.13
C SER A 96 4.07 0.57 27.21
N LYS A 97 5.19 0.22 26.60
CA LYS A 97 6.41 1.05 26.54
C LYS A 97 7.12 0.90 25.20
N PRO A 98 7.96 1.89 24.88
CA PRO A 98 8.88 1.78 23.75
C PRO A 98 9.80 0.57 23.90
N ILE A 99 9.83 -0.30 22.88
CA ILE A 99 10.66 -1.51 22.87
C ILE A 99 12.07 -1.14 22.40
N ASN A 100 13.06 -1.68 23.09
CA ASN A 100 14.43 -1.70 22.60
C ASN A 100 14.60 -2.84 21.60
N VAL A 101 14.63 -2.50 20.30
CA VAL A 101 14.73 -3.49 19.20
C VAL A 101 16.07 -4.21 19.23
N GLN A 102 17.14 -3.56 19.68
CA GLN A 102 18.44 -4.19 19.82
C GLN A 102 18.42 -5.31 20.89
N GLU A 103 17.82 -5.06 22.05
CA GLU A 103 17.65 -6.09 23.07
C GLU A 103 16.77 -7.25 22.58
N LEU A 104 15.70 -6.92 21.85
CA LEU A 104 14.84 -7.93 21.20
C LEU A 104 15.64 -8.79 20.23
N SER A 105 16.49 -8.18 19.40
CA SER A 105 17.33 -8.89 18.44
C SER A 105 18.30 -9.88 19.10
N VAL A 106 18.84 -9.53 20.26
CA VAL A 106 19.75 -10.41 21.00
C VAL A 106 19.05 -11.71 21.41
N ILE A 107 17.79 -11.62 21.86
CA ILE A 107 17.00 -12.82 22.22
C ILE A 107 16.84 -13.74 21.01
N PHE A 108 16.32 -13.21 19.91
CA PHE A 108 15.94 -14.04 18.76
C PHE A 108 17.14 -14.52 17.94
N ARG A 109 18.28 -13.82 17.96
CA ARG A 109 19.50 -14.22 17.25
C ARG A 109 20.40 -15.19 18.05
N ASP A 110 20.12 -15.45 19.31
CA ASP A 110 20.85 -16.45 20.10
C ASP A 110 20.44 -17.88 19.68
N ARG A 111 21.00 -18.34 18.55
CA ARG A 111 20.76 -19.70 18.02
C ARG A 111 21.29 -20.80 18.92
N GLY A 112 22.19 -20.50 19.83
CA GLY A 112 22.67 -21.45 20.84
C GLY A 112 21.57 -21.78 21.85
N ARG A 113 20.79 -20.79 22.26
CA ARG A 113 19.71 -20.90 23.22
C ARG A 113 18.37 -21.27 22.57
N PHE A 114 18.04 -20.66 21.42
CA PHE A 114 16.79 -20.84 20.70
C PHE A 114 17.02 -21.27 19.25
N GLN A 115 16.86 -22.56 18.95
CA GLN A 115 17.04 -23.08 17.60
C GLN A 115 15.81 -22.84 16.71
N SER A 116 14.64 -22.72 17.33
CA SER A 116 13.36 -22.45 16.69
C SER A 116 12.59 -21.41 17.47
N PRO A 117 11.78 -20.56 16.83
CA PRO A 117 10.86 -19.66 17.52
C PRO A 117 9.88 -20.40 18.45
N LEU A 118 9.60 -21.67 18.16
CA LEU A 118 8.82 -22.54 19.04
C LEU A 118 9.50 -22.81 20.39
N ASP A 119 10.84 -22.75 20.47
CA ASP A 119 11.54 -22.96 21.74
C ASP A 119 11.21 -21.85 22.76
N ILE A 120 11.02 -20.62 22.30
CA ILE A 120 10.55 -19.49 23.13
C ILE A 120 9.07 -19.71 23.47
N PHE A 121 8.25 -19.98 22.45
CA PHE A 121 6.80 -20.09 22.61
C PHE A 121 6.38 -21.24 23.54
N MET A 122 7.13 -22.35 23.54
CA MET A 122 6.89 -23.54 24.36
C MET A 122 7.64 -23.48 25.70
N SER A 123 8.15 -22.33 26.14
CA SER A 123 8.77 -22.19 27.45
C SER A 123 7.76 -21.83 28.53
N SER A 124 8.00 -22.32 29.77
CA SER A 124 7.23 -21.88 30.93
C SER A 124 7.34 -20.37 31.18
N ASP A 125 8.53 -19.81 30.98
CA ASP A 125 8.77 -18.38 31.13
C ASP A 125 7.91 -17.52 30.23
N PHE A 126 7.74 -17.93 28.95
CA PHE A 126 6.91 -17.19 28.01
C PHE A 126 5.41 -17.42 28.27
N PHE A 127 5.05 -18.63 28.75
CA PHE A 127 3.69 -18.90 29.18
C PHE A 127 3.28 -17.98 30.34
N ASP A 128 4.17 -17.77 31.34
CA ASP A 128 3.91 -16.82 32.42
C ASP A 128 3.74 -15.38 31.90
N VAL A 129 4.50 -14.98 30.88
CA VAL A 129 4.32 -13.67 30.24
C VAL A 129 2.94 -13.57 29.58
N ILE A 130 2.52 -14.60 28.83
CA ILE A 130 1.19 -14.63 28.20
C ILE A 130 0.08 -14.59 29.26
N GLN A 131 0.20 -15.37 30.32
CA GLN A 131 -0.77 -15.40 31.40
C GLN A 131 -0.91 -14.03 32.06
N ARG A 132 0.19 -13.37 32.32
CA ARG A 132 0.20 -12.01 32.87
C ARG A 132 -0.47 -11.00 31.93
N VAL A 133 -0.16 -11.04 30.65
CA VAL A 133 -0.80 -10.16 29.63
C VAL A 133 -2.30 -10.41 29.62
N TYR A 134 -2.74 -11.67 29.68
CA TYR A 134 -4.14 -12.04 29.74
C TYR A 134 -4.83 -11.47 30.98
N GLU A 135 -4.31 -11.74 32.16
CA GLU A 135 -4.90 -11.31 33.43
C GLU A 135 -5.03 -9.79 33.56
N GLU A 136 -4.03 -9.04 33.05
CA GLU A 136 -4.00 -7.58 33.15
C GLU A 136 -4.81 -6.87 32.05
N ASN A 137 -4.90 -7.45 30.84
CA ASN A 137 -5.48 -6.72 29.70
C ASN A 137 -6.72 -7.37 29.07
N TYR A 138 -6.86 -8.71 29.17
CA TYR A 138 -7.87 -9.47 28.45
C TYR A 138 -8.64 -10.51 29.31
N PRO A 139 -8.92 -10.28 30.61
CA PRO A 139 -9.47 -11.30 31.51
C PRO A 139 -10.89 -11.72 31.14
N TYR A 140 -11.55 -10.96 30.25
CA TYR A 140 -12.90 -11.24 29.76
C TYR A 140 -12.94 -12.20 28.55
N LEU A 141 -11.77 -12.51 27.95
CA LEU A 141 -11.68 -13.46 26.85
C LEU A 141 -11.49 -14.90 27.36
N PRO A 142 -11.92 -15.93 26.62
CA PRO A 142 -11.53 -17.30 26.93
C PRO A 142 -10.03 -17.49 26.79
N PHE A 143 -9.34 -17.93 27.87
CA PHE A 143 -7.87 -18.03 27.87
C PHE A 143 -7.31 -18.91 26.77
N THR A 144 -7.93 -20.07 26.52
CA THR A 144 -7.47 -20.99 25.45
C THR A 144 -7.48 -20.32 24.08
N ASP A 145 -8.56 -19.61 23.75
CA ASP A 145 -8.68 -18.93 22.45
C ASP A 145 -7.72 -17.74 22.37
N PHE A 146 -7.53 -17.02 23.49
CA PHE A 146 -6.54 -15.95 23.58
C PHE A 146 -5.11 -16.48 23.35
N PHE A 147 -4.73 -17.58 23.99
CA PHE A 147 -3.43 -18.22 23.82
C PHE A 147 -3.17 -18.61 22.34
N TRP A 148 -4.14 -19.25 21.69
CA TRP A 148 -4.00 -19.63 20.28
C TRP A 148 -3.99 -18.45 19.34
N THR A 149 -4.73 -17.39 19.66
CA THR A 149 -4.69 -16.11 18.90
C THR A 149 -3.31 -15.49 19.00
N LEU A 150 -2.75 -15.31 20.22
CA LEU A 150 -1.39 -14.81 20.39
C LEU A 150 -0.35 -15.66 19.67
N ARG A 151 -0.49 -16.98 19.73
CA ARG A 151 0.41 -17.86 19.00
C ARG A 151 0.39 -17.58 17.49
N SER A 152 -0.78 -17.42 16.92
CA SER A 152 -0.96 -17.15 15.50
C SER A 152 -0.36 -15.80 15.08
N MET A 153 -0.38 -14.81 15.97
CA MET A 153 0.18 -13.48 15.75
C MET A 153 1.72 -13.47 15.88
N LEU A 154 2.22 -14.11 16.94
CA LEU A 154 3.62 -13.96 17.36
C LEU A 154 4.55 -14.93 16.67
N LEU A 155 4.08 -16.13 16.34
CA LEU A 155 4.94 -17.14 15.74
C LEU A 155 5.52 -16.71 14.39
N PRO A 156 4.74 -16.08 13.48
CA PRO A 156 5.30 -15.47 12.27
C PRO A 156 6.35 -14.38 12.56
N LEU A 157 6.06 -13.50 13.51
CA LEU A 157 7.02 -12.46 13.91
C LEU A 157 8.32 -13.07 14.46
N PHE A 158 8.21 -14.03 15.38
CA PHE A 158 9.37 -14.69 15.99
C PHE A 158 10.19 -15.46 14.96
N PHE A 159 9.52 -16.08 13.99
CA PHE A 159 10.18 -16.74 12.87
C PHE A 159 11.02 -15.74 12.06
N LEU A 160 10.45 -14.61 11.69
CA LEU A 160 11.14 -13.57 10.92
C LEU A 160 12.29 -12.94 11.70
N LEU A 161 12.12 -12.68 13.00
CA LEU A 161 13.16 -12.12 13.87
C LEU A 161 14.37 -13.04 14.02
N GLN A 162 14.22 -14.33 13.76
CA GLN A 162 15.31 -15.31 13.73
C GLN A 162 16.04 -15.38 12.40
N GLN A 163 15.50 -14.86 11.30
CA GLN A 163 16.15 -14.98 9.99
C GLN A 163 17.43 -14.14 9.90
N ASP A 164 18.33 -14.58 9.03
CA ASP A 164 19.53 -13.80 8.74
C ASP A 164 19.15 -12.58 7.90
N LEU A 165 19.81 -11.47 8.21
CA LEU A 165 19.55 -10.21 7.53
C LEU A 165 20.69 -9.92 6.55
N PRO A 166 20.40 -9.53 5.31
CA PRO A 166 21.42 -9.17 4.35
C PRO A 166 22.15 -7.89 4.79
N ALA A 167 23.48 -7.86 4.64
CA ALA A 167 24.25 -6.65 4.88
C ALA A 167 23.95 -5.61 3.79
N ALA A 168 23.59 -4.40 4.19
CA ALA A 168 23.28 -3.28 3.32
C ALA A 168 23.79 -1.95 3.90
N ASP A 169 23.88 -0.93 3.06
CA ASP A 169 24.22 0.42 3.49
C ASP A 169 22.99 1.17 4.01
N VAL A 170 21.80 0.84 3.49
CA VAL A 170 20.49 1.41 3.84
C VAL A 170 19.44 0.31 3.84
N TYR A 171 18.58 0.29 4.84
CA TYR A 171 17.37 -0.54 4.88
C TYR A 171 16.16 0.31 4.54
N HIS A 172 15.38 -0.11 3.54
CA HIS A 172 14.21 0.63 3.08
C HIS A 172 12.99 -0.29 3.05
N SER A 173 12.04 -0.06 3.94
CA SER A 173 10.79 -0.80 4.03
C SER A 173 9.66 -0.10 3.27
N VAL A 174 8.81 -0.89 2.59
CA VAL A 174 7.63 -0.37 1.87
C VAL A 174 6.35 -0.37 2.70
N ALA A 175 6.42 -0.82 3.96
CA ALA A 175 5.30 -0.83 4.89
C ALA A 175 5.81 -0.91 6.35
N THR A 176 4.91 -0.69 7.30
CA THR A 176 5.18 -0.73 8.75
C THR A 176 4.82 -2.06 9.43
N GLY A 177 4.46 -3.09 8.66
CA GLY A 177 4.15 -4.42 9.15
C GLY A 177 5.39 -5.24 9.55
N TYR A 178 5.41 -6.50 9.17
CA TYR A 178 6.56 -7.37 9.45
C TYR A 178 7.85 -6.85 8.81
N CYS A 179 7.78 -6.38 7.55
CA CYS A 179 8.93 -5.80 6.86
C CYS A 179 9.46 -4.54 7.57
N GLY A 180 8.60 -3.73 8.18
CA GLY A 180 8.99 -2.59 8.99
C GLY A 180 9.77 -2.99 10.25
N VAL A 181 9.30 -4.02 10.98
CA VAL A 181 9.98 -4.54 12.17
C VAL A 181 11.34 -5.16 11.80
N ILE A 182 11.41 -5.92 10.70
CA ILE A 182 12.67 -6.51 10.23
C ILE A 182 13.65 -5.43 9.79
N GLY A 183 13.18 -4.37 9.12
CA GLY A 183 14.00 -3.20 8.78
C GLY A 183 14.55 -2.49 10.02
N ALA A 184 13.71 -2.27 11.02
CA ALA A 184 14.11 -1.69 12.31
C ALA A 184 15.18 -2.55 13.01
N MET A 185 14.98 -3.88 13.04
CA MET A 185 15.98 -4.80 13.62
C MET A 185 17.29 -4.77 12.84
N ALA A 186 17.25 -4.78 11.52
CA ALA A 186 18.43 -4.74 10.68
C ALA A 186 19.24 -3.45 10.89
N ALA A 187 18.56 -2.32 10.94
CA ALA A 187 19.15 -1.02 11.20
C ALA A 187 19.90 -0.97 12.54
N GLU A 188 19.27 -1.47 13.60
CA GLU A 188 19.89 -1.52 14.94
C GLU A 188 21.06 -2.50 15.00
N VAL A 189 20.93 -3.69 14.41
CA VAL A 189 21.99 -4.72 14.43
C VAL A 189 23.23 -4.27 13.65
N TYR A 190 23.04 -3.64 12.50
CA TYR A 190 24.13 -3.23 11.62
C TYR A 190 24.52 -1.75 11.75
N HIS A 191 23.85 -0.98 12.62
CA HIS A 191 24.03 0.46 12.80
C HIS A 191 23.95 1.22 11.47
N LYS A 192 22.90 0.91 10.68
CA LYS A 192 22.65 1.50 9.36
C LYS A 192 21.34 2.28 9.34
N PRO A 193 21.21 3.24 8.42
CA PRO A 193 19.97 3.99 8.25
C PRO A 193 18.77 3.08 7.91
N PHE A 194 17.62 3.45 8.48
CA PHE A 194 16.34 2.82 8.20
C PHE A 194 15.31 3.84 7.70
N ILE A 195 14.75 3.56 6.54
CA ILE A 195 13.77 4.40 5.86
C ILE A 195 12.50 3.60 5.64
N ILE A 196 11.37 4.26 5.77
CA ILE A 196 10.06 3.68 5.44
C ILE A 196 9.44 4.52 4.33
N THR A 197 8.82 3.88 3.34
CA THR A 197 7.86 4.52 2.43
C THR A 197 6.52 3.81 2.52
N GLU A 198 5.51 4.47 3.06
CA GLU A 198 4.14 3.94 3.10
C GLU A 198 3.32 4.44 1.91
N HIS A 199 2.76 3.49 1.17
CA HIS A 199 1.89 3.77 0.02
C HIS A 199 0.43 3.97 0.42
N GLY A 200 0.01 3.28 1.45
CA GLY A 200 -1.21 3.40 2.22
C GLY A 200 -0.85 3.16 3.68
N ILE A 201 -1.74 3.46 4.62
CA ILE A 201 -1.47 3.25 6.05
C ILE A 201 -1.70 1.78 6.39
N TYR A 202 -0.62 1.02 6.43
CA TYR A 202 -0.63 -0.44 6.62
C TYR A 202 -1.52 -0.89 7.79
N SER A 203 -1.37 -0.27 8.97
CA SER A 203 -2.14 -0.64 10.15
C SER A 203 -3.65 -0.39 9.96
N ARG A 204 -4.04 0.67 9.24
CA ARG A 204 -5.44 0.95 8.90
C ARG A 204 -6.00 -0.01 7.87
N GLU A 205 -5.21 -0.40 6.89
CA GLU A 205 -5.60 -1.42 5.90
C GLU A 205 -5.84 -2.76 6.59
N ARG A 206 -4.95 -3.17 7.50
CA ARG A 206 -5.13 -4.38 8.33
C ARG A 206 -6.37 -4.30 9.23
N GLU A 207 -6.63 -3.14 9.84
CA GLU A 207 -7.84 -2.92 10.64
C GLU A 207 -9.12 -3.17 9.82
N VAL A 208 -9.23 -2.56 8.65
CA VAL A 208 -10.40 -2.75 7.76
C VAL A 208 -10.54 -4.21 7.34
N GLU A 209 -9.44 -4.88 7.01
CA GLU A 209 -9.44 -6.28 6.63
C GLU A 209 -9.88 -7.19 7.79
N ILE A 210 -9.35 -6.96 9.00
CA ILE A 210 -9.72 -7.72 10.20
C ILE A 210 -11.20 -7.50 10.55
N ILE A 211 -11.70 -6.27 10.46
CA ILE A 211 -13.11 -5.97 10.74
C ILE A 211 -14.02 -6.75 9.78
N LYS A 212 -13.66 -6.83 8.50
CA LYS A 212 -14.43 -7.54 7.47
C LYS A 212 -14.26 -9.06 7.50
N SER A 213 -13.21 -9.58 8.13
CA SER A 213 -12.89 -11.01 8.10
C SER A 213 -13.80 -11.83 9.00
N ASP A 214 -13.99 -13.11 8.64
CA ASP A 214 -14.70 -14.10 9.42
C ASP A 214 -13.78 -14.98 10.29
N TRP A 215 -12.47 -14.96 10.02
CA TRP A 215 -11.49 -15.78 10.75
C TRP A 215 -11.15 -15.19 12.14
N ALA A 216 -11.19 -13.87 12.31
CA ALA A 216 -11.08 -13.23 13.61
C ALA A 216 -12.49 -12.97 14.19
N LYS A 217 -12.80 -13.54 15.35
CA LYS A 217 -14.15 -13.49 15.93
C LYS A 217 -14.23 -12.56 17.13
N GLY A 218 -15.34 -11.82 17.22
CA GLY A 218 -15.66 -10.99 18.39
C GLY A 218 -14.54 -10.06 18.84
N ASP A 219 -14.27 -10.06 20.13
CA ASP A 219 -13.27 -9.19 20.77
C ASP A 219 -11.82 -9.50 20.37
N PHE A 220 -11.55 -10.67 19.77
CA PHE A 220 -10.22 -10.98 19.23
C PHE A 220 -9.83 -10.08 18.05
N LYS A 221 -10.79 -9.47 17.35
CA LYS A 221 -10.49 -8.47 16.33
C LYS A 221 -9.69 -7.30 16.90
N SER A 222 -10.06 -6.84 18.09
CA SER A 222 -9.35 -5.75 18.77
C SER A 222 -7.90 -6.12 19.13
N VAL A 223 -7.66 -7.37 19.53
CA VAL A 223 -6.30 -7.88 19.83
C VAL A 223 -5.42 -7.86 18.58
N TRP A 224 -5.94 -8.33 17.43
CA TRP A 224 -5.23 -8.31 16.16
C TRP A 224 -4.96 -6.88 15.67
N ILE A 225 -5.96 -6.00 15.75
CA ILE A 225 -5.82 -4.60 15.35
C ILE A 225 -4.72 -3.92 16.17
N GLN A 226 -4.78 -4.05 17.51
CA GLN A 226 -3.77 -3.46 18.39
C GLN A 226 -2.37 -3.99 18.11
N TYR A 227 -2.25 -5.27 17.77
CA TYR A 227 -0.96 -5.86 17.38
C TYR A 227 -0.35 -5.15 16.16
N PHE A 228 -1.09 -4.96 15.07
CA PHE A 228 -0.57 -4.28 13.88
C PHE A 228 -0.25 -2.81 14.13
N TYR A 229 -1.05 -2.14 14.96
CA TYR A 229 -0.73 -0.77 15.41
C TYR A 229 0.58 -0.72 16.21
N ASN A 230 0.85 -1.72 17.05
CA ASN A 230 2.10 -1.79 17.81
C ASN A 230 3.32 -2.04 16.89
N LEU A 231 3.20 -2.88 15.86
CA LEU A 231 4.26 -3.06 14.85
C LEU A 231 4.55 -1.75 14.11
N ALA A 232 3.51 -1.01 13.69
CA ALA A 232 3.67 0.27 13.02
C ALA A 232 4.38 1.29 13.92
N ARG A 233 3.94 1.45 15.18
CA ARG A 233 4.58 2.36 16.15
C ARG A 233 6.05 2.01 16.41
N LEU A 234 6.38 0.70 16.48
CA LEU A 234 7.76 0.26 16.61
C LEU A 234 8.58 0.70 15.40
N SER A 235 8.07 0.47 14.19
CA SER A 235 8.74 0.81 12.94
C SER A 235 8.98 2.32 12.81
N TYR A 236 7.96 3.15 13.07
CA TYR A 236 8.07 4.62 13.05
C TYR A 236 9.11 5.15 14.04
N ARG A 237 9.17 4.56 15.23
CA ARG A 237 10.12 5.01 16.26
C ARG A 237 11.56 4.81 15.84
N VAL A 238 11.88 3.64 15.26
CA VAL A 238 13.26 3.29 14.86
C VAL A 238 13.66 3.94 13.54
N ALA A 239 12.72 4.15 12.63
CA ALA A 239 13.00 4.78 11.35
C ALA A 239 13.70 6.15 11.52
N ASP A 240 14.73 6.40 10.73
CA ASP A 240 15.35 7.71 10.62
C ASP A 240 14.46 8.68 9.86
N HIS A 241 13.78 8.18 8.80
CA HIS A 241 12.79 8.92 8.01
C HIS A 241 11.62 8.02 7.61
N VAL A 242 10.44 8.63 7.53
CA VAL A 242 9.19 8.00 7.04
C VAL A 242 8.69 8.86 5.88
N TYR A 243 8.50 8.26 4.74
CA TYR A 243 7.97 8.92 3.56
C TYR A 243 6.58 8.38 3.24
N THR A 244 5.71 9.30 2.87
CA THR A 244 4.36 8.99 2.40
C THR A 244 4.07 9.69 1.08
N LEU A 245 2.95 9.36 0.44
CA LEU A 245 2.66 9.85 -0.90
C LEU A 245 1.94 11.21 -0.92
N PHE A 246 1.25 11.57 0.16
CA PHE A 246 0.42 12.79 0.23
C PHE A 246 0.12 13.20 1.68
N GLU A 247 -0.33 14.47 1.87
CA GLU A 247 -0.46 15.10 3.20
C GLU A 247 -1.41 14.36 4.13
N HIS A 248 -2.56 13.89 3.64
CA HIS A 248 -3.51 13.20 4.51
C HIS A 248 -2.94 11.92 5.14
N ASN A 249 -2.10 11.15 4.43
CA ASN A 249 -1.39 10.04 5.03
C ASN A 249 -0.40 10.51 6.09
N ALA A 250 0.33 11.60 5.84
CA ALA A 250 1.24 12.19 6.82
C ALA A 250 0.53 12.61 8.11
N GLU A 251 -0.71 13.11 8.01
CA GLU A 251 -1.56 13.40 9.18
C GLU A 251 -1.85 12.13 9.99
N ILE A 252 -2.25 11.05 9.30
CA ILE A 252 -2.54 9.78 9.96
C ILE A 252 -1.28 9.18 10.60
N GLU A 253 -0.13 9.24 9.95
CA GLU A 253 1.15 8.76 10.51
C GLU A 253 1.51 9.53 11.80
N ARG A 254 1.29 10.84 11.85
CA ARG A 254 1.42 11.67 13.06
C ARG A 254 0.50 11.21 14.18
N ASP A 255 -0.77 10.96 13.88
CA ASP A 255 -1.77 10.47 14.83
C ASP A 255 -1.41 9.07 15.37
N LEU A 256 -0.75 8.26 14.57
CA LEU A 256 -0.25 6.93 14.95
C LEU A 256 1.03 6.99 15.79
N GLY A 257 1.60 8.18 15.97
CA GLY A 257 2.77 8.43 16.83
C GLY A 257 4.10 8.47 16.08
N CYS A 258 4.10 8.67 14.76
CA CYS A 258 5.32 9.02 14.03
C CYS A 258 5.75 10.45 14.38
N ASP A 259 7.05 10.64 14.65
CA ASP A 259 7.59 11.97 14.89
C ASP A 259 7.43 12.85 13.63
N PRO A 260 6.73 13.99 13.72
CA PRO A 260 6.54 14.89 12.58
C PRO A 260 7.86 15.32 11.88
N ALA A 261 8.96 15.40 12.64
CA ALA A 261 10.27 15.76 12.09
C ALA A 261 10.86 14.70 11.15
N LYS A 262 10.36 13.45 11.21
CA LYS A 262 10.81 12.34 10.36
C LYS A 262 9.97 12.18 9.10
N ILE A 263 8.76 12.79 9.06
CA ILE A 263 7.81 12.57 7.97
C ILE A 263 8.15 13.47 6.78
N GLY A 264 8.25 12.86 5.60
CA GLY A 264 8.39 13.55 4.32
C GLY A 264 7.35 13.08 3.31
N ILE A 265 7.02 13.91 2.34
CA ILE A 265 6.09 13.58 1.27
C ILE A 265 6.87 13.38 -0.02
N VAL A 266 6.73 12.20 -0.63
CA VAL A 266 7.30 11.87 -1.93
C VAL A 266 6.22 11.20 -2.78
N PRO A 267 5.53 11.95 -3.63
CA PRO A 267 4.46 11.40 -4.45
C PRO A 267 5.01 10.45 -5.52
N ASN A 268 4.15 9.56 -6.03
CA ASN A 268 4.46 8.78 -7.21
C ASN A 268 4.65 9.68 -8.43
N GLY A 269 5.48 9.20 -9.35
CA GLY A 269 5.72 9.87 -10.64
C GLY A 269 5.17 9.08 -11.82
N VAL A 270 4.83 9.78 -12.89
CA VAL A 270 4.46 9.18 -14.17
C VAL A 270 5.44 9.58 -15.27
N HIS A 271 5.63 8.67 -16.23
CA HIS A 271 6.44 8.91 -17.42
C HIS A 271 5.71 9.81 -18.41
N MET A 272 5.96 11.11 -18.36
CA MET A 272 5.30 12.10 -19.23
C MET A 272 5.51 11.82 -20.72
N GLU A 273 6.68 11.30 -21.10
CA GLU A 273 7.01 10.99 -22.50
C GLU A 273 6.07 9.94 -23.10
N ARG A 274 5.55 9.02 -22.28
CA ARG A 274 4.57 8.00 -22.70
C ARG A 274 3.29 8.61 -23.24
N PHE A 275 2.92 9.80 -22.74
CA PHE A 275 1.69 10.50 -23.07
C PHE A 275 1.90 11.71 -24.00
N ALA A 276 3.15 12.03 -24.32
CA ALA A 276 3.52 13.24 -25.08
C ALA A 276 2.90 13.32 -26.48
N GLN A 277 2.53 12.19 -27.08
CA GLN A 277 1.89 12.16 -28.40
C GLN A 277 0.35 12.26 -28.35
N ILE A 278 -0.23 12.27 -27.15
CA ILE A 278 -1.67 12.41 -26.98
C ILE A 278 -2.00 13.90 -27.05
N PRO A 279 -2.84 14.32 -28.03
CA PRO A 279 -3.17 15.73 -28.18
C PRO A 279 -4.06 16.21 -27.02
N GLU A 280 -4.01 17.50 -26.72
CA GLU A 280 -5.07 18.16 -25.94
C GLU A 280 -6.44 17.86 -26.54
N LEU A 281 -7.48 17.95 -25.69
CA LEU A 281 -8.85 17.78 -26.14
C LEU A 281 -9.15 18.72 -27.31
N GLN A 282 -9.69 18.14 -28.40
CA GLN A 282 -10.15 18.86 -29.58
C GLN A 282 -11.68 18.75 -29.71
N PRO A 283 -12.36 19.79 -30.22
CA PRO A 283 -13.78 19.67 -30.52
C PRO A 283 -14.00 18.58 -31.56
N HIS A 284 -15.01 17.76 -31.37
CA HIS A 284 -15.42 16.76 -32.34
C HIS A 284 -16.95 16.59 -32.35
N GLU A 285 -17.50 16.09 -33.44
CA GLU A 285 -18.93 15.83 -33.61
C GLU A 285 -19.35 14.44 -33.06
N GLY A 286 -18.39 13.65 -32.59
CA GLY A 286 -18.62 12.31 -32.04
C GLY A 286 -19.31 12.32 -30.67
N PRO A 287 -19.72 11.15 -30.19
CA PRO A 287 -20.32 11.01 -28.87
C PRO A 287 -19.32 11.35 -27.75
N LEU A 288 -19.85 11.90 -26.64
CA LEU A 288 -19.08 12.06 -25.41
C LEU A 288 -18.58 10.69 -24.93
N THR A 289 -17.26 10.51 -24.87
CA THR A 289 -16.65 9.25 -24.47
C THR A 289 -16.02 9.36 -23.09
N LEU A 290 -16.56 8.60 -22.13
CA LEU A 290 -16.05 8.49 -20.77
C LEU A 290 -15.07 7.34 -20.69
N GLY A 291 -13.96 7.52 -19.93
CA GLY A 291 -12.96 6.49 -19.69
C GLY A 291 -12.76 6.21 -18.22
N ALA A 292 -12.64 4.94 -17.84
CA ALA A 292 -12.20 4.54 -16.51
C ALA A 292 -11.04 3.56 -16.64
N VAL A 293 -9.89 3.88 -16.03
CA VAL A 293 -8.71 3.01 -15.99
C VAL A 293 -8.66 2.35 -14.61
N VAL A 294 -9.24 1.17 -14.50
CA VAL A 294 -9.45 0.47 -13.23
C VAL A 294 -9.50 -1.04 -13.40
N ARG A 295 -8.98 -1.82 -12.45
CA ARG A 295 -9.30 -3.25 -12.34
C ARG A 295 -10.76 -3.41 -11.93
N VAL A 296 -11.43 -4.42 -12.46
CA VAL A 296 -12.85 -4.67 -12.14
C VAL A 296 -12.92 -5.50 -10.85
N VAL A 297 -12.81 -4.80 -9.72
CA VAL A 297 -12.86 -5.38 -8.36
C VAL A 297 -13.72 -4.49 -7.43
N PRO A 298 -14.28 -5.03 -6.33
CA PRO A 298 -15.25 -4.31 -5.48
C PRO A 298 -14.77 -2.94 -4.98
N ILE A 299 -13.50 -2.81 -4.63
CA ILE A 299 -12.93 -1.54 -4.10
C ILE A 299 -12.98 -0.39 -5.13
N LYS A 300 -13.06 -0.71 -6.43
CA LYS A 300 -13.14 0.28 -7.53
C LYS A 300 -14.57 0.72 -7.84
N ASP A 301 -15.54 0.07 -7.23
CA ASP A 301 -16.98 0.40 -7.26
C ASP A 301 -17.54 0.72 -8.66
N ILE A 302 -17.32 -0.22 -9.58
CA ILE A 302 -17.79 -0.12 -10.96
C ILE A 302 -19.33 -0.08 -11.00
N VAL A 303 -20.01 -0.68 -10.03
CA VAL A 303 -21.49 -0.66 -9.94
C VAL A 303 -21.99 0.78 -9.76
N THR A 304 -21.36 1.59 -8.91
CA THR A 304 -21.67 3.02 -8.78
C THR A 304 -21.41 3.78 -10.07
N LEU A 305 -20.29 3.51 -10.77
CA LEU A 305 -20.02 4.10 -12.08
C LEU A 305 -21.10 3.76 -13.11
N LEU A 306 -21.53 2.49 -13.18
CA LEU A 306 -22.59 2.06 -14.12
C LEU A 306 -23.95 2.73 -13.80
N ARG A 307 -24.31 2.86 -12.53
CA ARG A 307 -25.50 3.60 -12.10
C ARG A 307 -25.42 5.09 -12.47
N ALA A 308 -24.28 5.71 -12.25
CA ALA A 308 -24.03 7.08 -12.69
C ALA A 308 -24.16 7.21 -14.20
N PHE A 309 -23.56 6.30 -14.95
CA PHE A 309 -23.63 6.30 -16.41
C PHE A 309 -25.06 6.09 -16.94
N PHE A 310 -25.86 5.27 -16.27
CA PHE A 310 -27.29 5.14 -16.59
C PHE A 310 -28.01 6.50 -16.54
N LEU A 311 -27.76 7.32 -15.51
CA LEU A 311 -28.33 8.66 -15.41
C LEU A 311 -27.73 9.61 -16.48
N VAL A 312 -26.44 9.49 -16.78
CA VAL A 312 -25.79 10.25 -17.85
C VAL A 312 -26.46 9.98 -19.20
N LYS A 313 -26.83 8.72 -19.50
CA LYS A 313 -27.52 8.34 -20.75
C LYS A 313 -28.91 8.99 -20.88
N GLN A 314 -29.58 9.32 -19.77
CA GLN A 314 -30.87 10.05 -19.83
C GLN A 314 -30.67 11.50 -20.31
N GLU A 315 -29.54 12.11 -20.01
CA GLU A 315 -29.20 13.50 -20.31
C GLU A 315 -28.38 13.66 -21.60
N ILE A 316 -27.55 12.67 -21.93
CA ILE A 316 -26.67 12.60 -23.10
C ILE A 316 -26.78 11.21 -23.73
N PRO A 317 -27.85 10.93 -24.50
CA PRO A 317 -28.14 9.59 -25.01
C PRO A 317 -27.01 8.94 -25.83
N ALA A 318 -26.21 9.73 -26.53
CA ALA A 318 -25.11 9.24 -27.36
C ALA A 318 -23.81 8.96 -26.56
N ALA A 319 -23.76 9.24 -25.22
CA ALA A 319 -22.56 9.02 -24.42
C ALA A 319 -22.11 7.55 -24.45
N ARG A 320 -20.79 7.33 -24.38
CA ARG A 320 -20.14 6.01 -24.32
C ARG A 320 -19.27 5.89 -23.07
N LEU A 321 -19.15 4.67 -22.53
CA LEU A 321 -18.30 4.36 -21.39
C LEU A 321 -17.32 3.24 -21.76
N VAL A 322 -16.02 3.50 -21.58
CA VAL A 322 -14.95 2.54 -21.80
C VAL A 322 -14.24 2.25 -20.47
N ILE A 323 -14.34 1.03 -19.99
CA ILE A 323 -13.70 0.55 -18.76
C ILE A 323 -12.46 -0.26 -19.15
N MET A 324 -11.27 0.28 -18.84
CA MET A 324 -9.97 -0.23 -19.22
C MET A 324 -9.28 -0.84 -18.00
N GLY A 325 -9.15 -2.15 -17.97
CA GLY A 325 -8.47 -2.89 -16.90
C GLY A 325 -8.91 -4.33 -16.81
N GLY A 326 -8.10 -5.17 -16.16
CA GLY A 326 -8.37 -6.59 -15.99
C GLY A 326 -9.64 -6.86 -15.17
N PHE A 327 -10.31 -7.95 -15.50
CA PHE A 327 -11.52 -8.43 -14.82
C PHE A 327 -11.42 -9.91 -14.40
N ASP A 328 -10.22 -10.49 -14.51
CA ASP A 328 -9.96 -11.91 -14.16
C ASP A 328 -9.71 -12.13 -12.67
N GLU A 329 -9.42 -11.04 -11.93
CA GLU A 329 -9.08 -11.08 -10.50
C GLU A 329 -10.30 -11.41 -9.63
N ASP A 330 -11.49 -10.90 -9.99
CA ASP A 330 -12.76 -11.14 -9.30
C ASP A 330 -13.88 -11.41 -10.31
N PRO A 331 -14.01 -12.66 -10.81
CA PRO A 331 -15.02 -13.01 -11.80
C PRO A 331 -16.47 -12.83 -11.31
N GLU A 332 -16.70 -12.98 -9.99
CA GLU A 332 -18.04 -12.80 -9.40
C GLU A 332 -18.45 -11.32 -9.45
N TYR A 333 -17.55 -10.42 -9.10
CA TYR A 333 -17.80 -9.00 -9.18
C TYR A 333 -17.96 -8.54 -10.64
N TYR A 334 -17.16 -9.09 -11.57
CA TYR A 334 -17.34 -8.81 -12.99
C TYR A 334 -18.73 -9.26 -13.49
N ALA A 335 -19.17 -10.45 -13.09
CA ALA A 335 -20.51 -10.93 -13.41
C ALA A 335 -21.61 -10.00 -12.85
N LEU A 336 -21.43 -9.48 -11.62
CA LEU A 336 -22.32 -8.48 -11.03
C LEU A 336 -22.37 -7.19 -11.86
N CYS A 337 -21.23 -6.71 -12.36
CA CYS A 337 -21.17 -5.55 -13.24
C CYS A 337 -21.95 -5.79 -14.54
N GLN A 338 -21.77 -6.95 -15.18
CA GLN A 338 -22.50 -7.32 -16.39
C GLN A 338 -24.01 -7.44 -16.14
N GLN A 339 -24.41 -8.03 -15.02
CA GLN A 339 -25.82 -8.08 -14.62
C GLN A 339 -26.40 -6.68 -14.40
N THR A 340 -25.64 -5.77 -13.81
CA THR A 340 -26.05 -4.37 -13.60
C THR A 340 -26.29 -3.67 -14.94
N VAL A 341 -25.39 -3.84 -15.92
CA VAL A 341 -25.58 -3.31 -17.30
C VAL A 341 -26.85 -3.86 -17.91
N ALA A 342 -27.08 -5.18 -17.80
CA ALA A 342 -28.27 -5.83 -18.35
C ALA A 342 -29.60 -5.38 -17.69
N MET A 343 -29.61 -5.31 -16.35
CA MET A 343 -30.78 -4.89 -15.56
C MET A 343 -31.18 -3.43 -15.83
N LEU A 344 -30.21 -2.55 -15.93
CA LEU A 344 -30.42 -1.13 -16.24
C LEU A 344 -30.58 -0.87 -17.72
N ARG A 345 -30.40 -1.90 -18.57
CA ARG A 345 -30.45 -1.80 -20.05
C ARG A 345 -29.55 -0.68 -20.58
N ILE A 346 -28.35 -0.58 -20.05
CA ILE A 346 -27.37 0.44 -20.47
C ILE A 346 -26.71 -0.04 -21.76
N GLU A 347 -26.79 0.78 -22.80
CA GLU A 347 -26.07 0.59 -24.07
C GLU A 347 -24.72 1.35 -24.02
N ASP A 348 -23.81 1.04 -24.96
CA ASP A 348 -22.54 1.72 -25.15
C ASP A 348 -21.56 1.64 -23.94
N VAL A 349 -21.56 0.52 -23.21
CA VAL A 349 -20.56 0.17 -22.21
C VAL A 349 -19.61 -0.87 -22.76
N THR A 350 -18.31 -0.60 -22.70
CA THR A 350 -17.26 -1.52 -23.17
C THR A 350 -16.29 -1.83 -22.04
N PHE A 351 -16.14 -3.12 -21.71
CA PHE A 351 -15.05 -3.63 -20.86
C PHE A 351 -13.94 -4.16 -21.77
N THR A 352 -12.76 -3.51 -21.75
CA THR A 352 -11.68 -3.83 -22.68
C THR A 352 -10.74 -4.94 -22.19
N GLY A 353 -10.80 -5.27 -20.91
CA GLY A 353 -9.72 -6.02 -20.25
C GLY A 353 -8.45 -5.17 -20.11
N SER A 354 -7.34 -5.84 -19.83
CA SER A 354 -6.02 -5.19 -19.72
C SER A 354 -5.55 -4.72 -21.08
N VAL A 355 -5.38 -3.40 -21.25
CA VAL A 355 -4.99 -2.76 -22.52
C VAL A 355 -3.90 -1.71 -22.30
N ASP A 356 -3.21 -1.34 -23.37
CA ASP A 356 -2.37 -0.16 -23.38
C ASP A 356 -3.24 1.10 -23.47
N ILE A 357 -3.37 1.81 -22.34
CA ILE A 357 -4.25 2.97 -22.21
C ILE A 357 -3.88 4.11 -23.17
N VAL A 358 -2.60 4.24 -23.57
CA VAL A 358 -2.14 5.28 -24.51
C VAL A 358 -2.91 5.23 -25.84
N LYS A 359 -3.35 4.03 -26.26
CA LYS A 359 -4.12 3.86 -27.49
C LYS A 359 -5.59 4.29 -27.36
N TYR A 360 -6.12 4.31 -26.14
CA TYR A 360 -7.51 4.66 -25.87
C TYR A 360 -7.71 6.10 -25.47
N LEU A 361 -6.75 6.67 -24.70
CA LEU A 361 -6.84 8.04 -24.19
C LEU A 361 -7.12 9.12 -25.25
N PRO A 362 -6.62 9.03 -26.51
CA PRO A 362 -7.00 10.01 -27.56
C PRO A 362 -8.50 10.12 -27.84
N GLN A 363 -9.28 9.04 -27.57
CA GLN A 363 -10.71 8.97 -27.82
C GLN A 363 -11.55 9.33 -26.59
N ILE A 364 -10.93 9.55 -25.44
CA ILE A 364 -11.61 9.82 -24.17
C ILE A 364 -11.73 11.33 -23.97
N ASP A 365 -12.92 11.80 -23.65
CA ASP A 365 -13.22 13.20 -23.35
C ASP A 365 -13.13 13.53 -21.87
N LEU A 366 -13.47 12.58 -21.02
CA LEU A 366 -13.56 12.74 -19.56
C LEU A 366 -13.24 11.41 -18.88
N MET A 367 -12.33 11.46 -17.92
CA MET A 367 -11.96 10.30 -17.11
C MET A 367 -12.79 10.22 -15.85
N ILE A 368 -13.10 9.00 -15.39
CA ILE A 368 -13.89 8.76 -14.18
C ILE A 368 -13.13 7.80 -13.26
N LEU A 369 -13.14 8.11 -11.95
CA LEU A 369 -12.68 7.22 -10.90
C LEU A 369 -13.77 7.12 -9.83
N SER A 370 -14.35 5.94 -9.64
CA SER A 370 -15.47 5.67 -8.73
C SER A 370 -15.06 4.95 -7.44
N SER A 371 -13.78 4.76 -7.20
CA SER A 371 -13.24 3.94 -6.12
C SER A 371 -13.77 4.32 -4.74
N ILE A 372 -13.93 3.32 -3.88
CA ILE A 372 -14.27 3.51 -2.44
C ILE A 372 -13.03 3.88 -1.64
N SER A 373 -11.86 3.41 -2.05
CA SER A 373 -10.59 3.70 -1.40
C SER A 373 -9.45 3.70 -2.42
N GLU A 374 -8.54 4.64 -2.27
CA GLU A 374 -7.28 4.76 -3.01
C GLU A 374 -6.18 5.25 -2.07
N GLY A 375 -4.93 5.01 -2.47
CA GLY A 375 -3.80 5.81 -1.98
C GLY A 375 -3.60 7.00 -2.94
N GLN A 376 -2.59 6.90 -3.80
CA GLN A 376 -2.40 7.84 -4.92
C GLN A 376 -2.71 7.13 -6.24
N PRO A 377 -3.88 7.39 -6.86
CA PRO A 377 -4.30 6.67 -8.06
C PRO A 377 -3.46 7.10 -9.29
N LEU A 378 -2.58 6.20 -9.75
CA LEU A 378 -1.77 6.44 -10.95
C LEU A 378 -2.65 6.72 -12.19
N ALA A 379 -3.85 6.12 -12.27
CA ALA A 379 -4.79 6.37 -13.35
C ALA A 379 -5.18 7.85 -13.47
N VAL A 380 -5.27 8.57 -12.34
CA VAL A 380 -5.54 10.02 -12.36
C VAL A 380 -4.33 10.77 -12.89
N LEU A 381 -3.13 10.46 -12.42
CA LEU A 381 -1.89 11.08 -12.91
C LEU A 381 -1.66 10.81 -14.40
N GLU A 382 -1.88 9.56 -14.85
CA GLU A 382 -1.73 9.18 -16.27
C GLU A 382 -2.76 9.88 -17.18
N GLY A 383 -4.02 9.96 -16.73
CA GLY A 383 -5.05 10.68 -17.49
C GLY A 383 -4.80 12.19 -17.53
N GLN A 384 -4.35 12.80 -16.44
CA GLN A 384 -3.95 14.20 -16.40
C GLN A 384 -2.71 14.46 -17.28
N ALA A 385 -1.71 13.55 -17.30
CA ALA A 385 -0.58 13.61 -18.22
C ALA A 385 -1.00 13.55 -19.70
N ALA A 386 -2.18 13.01 -19.98
CA ALA A 386 -2.82 12.96 -21.30
C ALA A 386 -3.83 14.10 -21.53
N HIS A 387 -3.80 15.17 -20.73
CA HIS A 387 -4.75 16.31 -20.81
C HIS A 387 -6.22 15.91 -20.63
N ARG A 388 -6.53 14.86 -19.87
CA ARG A 388 -7.91 14.45 -19.62
C ARG A 388 -8.38 14.94 -18.26
N PRO A 389 -9.50 15.69 -18.19
CA PRO A 389 -10.11 16.08 -16.94
C PRO A 389 -10.77 14.87 -16.27
N PHE A 390 -11.05 15.00 -14.96
CA PHE A 390 -11.59 13.90 -14.17
C PHE A 390 -12.88 14.25 -13.43
N VAL A 391 -13.73 13.22 -13.21
CA VAL A 391 -14.66 13.15 -12.10
C VAL A 391 -14.23 12.01 -11.20
N THR A 392 -13.87 12.32 -9.96
CA THR A 392 -13.35 11.32 -9.00
C THR A 392 -14.17 11.30 -7.72
N THR A 393 -14.16 10.18 -7.03
CA THR A 393 -14.56 10.12 -5.62
C THR A 393 -13.50 10.80 -4.73
N ASP A 394 -13.94 11.27 -3.54
CA ASP A 394 -13.08 11.93 -2.54
C ASP A 394 -12.35 10.89 -1.69
N VAL A 395 -11.34 10.25 -2.27
CA VAL A 395 -10.57 9.16 -1.66
C VAL A 395 -9.07 9.35 -1.86
N GLY A 396 -8.28 8.94 -0.89
CA GLY A 396 -6.83 9.08 -0.92
C GLY A 396 -6.39 10.52 -1.22
N CYS A 397 -5.47 10.68 -2.18
CA CYS A 397 -5.00 12.01 -2.60
C CYS A 397 -5.81 12.62 -3.75
N CYS A 398 -6.99 12.08 -4.12
CA CYS A 398 -7.76 12.61 -5.24
C CYS A 398 -8.02 14.12 -5.12
N ARG A 399 -8.26 14.61 -3.88
CA ARG A 399 -8.47 16.05 -3.63
C ARG A 399 -7.24 16.89 -4.02
N GLU A 400 -6.04 16.45 -3.66
CA GLU A 400 -4.78 17.13 -4.03
C GLU A 400 -4.54 17.07 -5.54
N LEU A 401 -4.83 15.91 -6.18
CA LEU A 401 -4.66 15.75 -7.63
C LEU A 401 -5.64 16.61 -8.44
N ILE A 402 -6.86 16.82 -7.93
CA ILE A 402 -7.92 17.55 -8.64
C ILE A 402 -7.89 19.05 -8.33
N TYR A 403 -7.69 19.45 -7.09
CA TYR A 403 -7.75 20.85 -6.67
C TYR A 403 -6.39 21.45 -6.34
N GLY A 404 -5.34 20.62 -6.23
CA GLY A 404 -4.02 21.03 -5.77
C GLY A 404 -3.93 21.07 -4.23
N ASP A 405 -2.72 21.27 -3.73
CA ASP A 405 -2.44 21.53 -2.34
C ASP A 405 -2.60 23.03 -1.99
N SER A 406 -2.28 23.39 -0.75
CA SER A 406 -2.39 24.79 -0.27
C SER A 406 -1.47 25.79 -1.02
N THR A 407 -0.51 25.33 -1.79
CA THR A 407 0.44 26.13 -2.56
C THR A 407 0.10 26.20 -4.05
N ASP A 408 -0.81 25.33 -4.51
CA ASP A 408 -1.22 25.24 -5.91
C ASP A 408 -2.18 26.37 -6.29
N THR A 409 -1.83 27.09 -7.32
CA THR A 409 -2.63 28.24 -7.86
C THR A 409 -3.23 27.95 -9.24
N LEU A 410 -3.12 26.70 -9.74
CA LEU A 410 -3.57 26.34 -11.09
C LEU A 410 -5.10 26.27 -11.23
N GLY A 411 -5.79 25.87 -10.17
CA GLY A 411 -7.23 25.67 -10.18
C GLY A 411 -7.64 24.20 -10.31
N ALA A 412 -8.90 23.93 -10.66
CA ALA A 412 -9.45 22.59 -10.69
C ALA A 412 -9.12 21.83 -11.98
N ALA A 413 -8.61 20.62 -11.86
CA ALA A 413 -8.37 19.67 -12.96
C ALA A 413 -9.55 18.71 -13.21
N GLY A 414 -10.69 18.92 -12.51
CA GLY A 414 -11.85 18.07 -12.57
C GLY A 414 -12.85 18.38 -11.46
N ALA A 415 -13.66 17.39 -11.10
CA ALA A 415 -14.63 17.47 -10.03
C ALA A 415 -14.51 16.28 -9.06
N ILE A 416 -14.88 16.51 -7.80
CA ILE A 416 -14.87 15.48 -6.75
C ILE A 416 -16.30 15.29 -6.20
N VAL A 417 -16.65 14.03 -5.96
CA VAL A 417 -17.93 13.62 -5.37
C VAL A 417 -17.68 12.67 -4.19
N ALA A 418 -18.67 12.51 -3.32
CA ALA A 418 -18.57 11.52 -2.25
C ALA A 418 -18.51 10.08 -2.82
N PRO A 419 -17.76 9.14 -2.18
CA PRO A 419 -17.81 7.73 -2.55
C PRO A 419 -19.24 7.20 -2.55
N MET A 420 -19.57 6.30 -3.49
CA MET A 420 -20.88 5.66 -3.68
C MET A 420 -22.03 6.61 -4.09
N ASP A 421 -21.76 7.90 -4.27
CA ASP A 421 -22.77 8.89 -4.69
C ASP A 421 -22.87 8.94 -6.24
N PHE A 422 -23.62 7.99 -6.82
CA PHE A 422 -23.78 7.90 -8.27
C PHE A 422 -24.57 9.06 -8.85
N GLU A 423 -25.47 9.72 -8.09
CA GLU A 423 -26.25 10.86 -8.56
C GLU A 423 -25.38 12.12 -8.69
N ALA A 424 -24.56 12.43 -7.67
CA ALA A 424 -23.59 13.52 -7.75
C ALA A 424 -22.58 13.27 -8.85
N MET A 425 -22.09 12.03 -9.02
CA MET A 425 -21.18 11.64 -10.09
C MET A 425 -21.80 11.88 -11.46
N ALA A 426 -23.03 11.43 -11.68
CA ALA A 426 -23.75 11.65 -12.93
C ALA A 426 -23.93 13.15 -13.24
N LYS A 427 -24.31 13.95 -12.23
CA LYS A 427 -24.48 15.40 -12.37
C LYS A 427 -23.19 16.10 -12.81
N GLU A 428 -22.05 15.76 -12.20
CA GLU A 428 -20.76 16.34 -12.60
C GLU A 428 -20.31 15.86 -13.99
N ILE A 429 -20.55 14.59 -14.34
CA ILE A 429 -20.27 14.07 -15.67
C ILE A 429 -21.10 14.83 -16.73
N VAL A 430 -22.41 15.05 -16.50
CA VAL A 430 -23.28 15.80 -17.43
C VAL A 430 -22.82 17.25 -17.54
N ARG A 431 -22.50 17.90 -16.41
CA ARG A 431 -22.01 19.29 -16.39
C ARG A 431 -20.77 19.44 -17.24
N LEU A 432 -19.77 18.59 -17.01
CA LEU A 432 -18.50 18.62 -17.77
C LEU A 432 -18.71 18.10 -19.20
N GLY A 433 -19.60 17.12 -19.41
CA GLY A 433 -19.91 16.58 -20.73
C GLY A 433 -20.50 17.59 -21.70
N ARG A 434 -21.28 18.56 -21.20
CA ARG A 434 -21.88 19.65 -21.99
C ARG A 434 -20.96 20.85 -22.24
N ASP A 435 -19.90 21.01 -21.45
CA ASP A 435 -18.99 22.16 -21.53
C ASP A 435 -17.59 21.73 -22.00
N PHE A 436 -17.39 21.77 -23.31
CA PHE A 436 -16.10 21.45 -23.90
C PHE A 436 -14.97 22.39 -23.43
N ALA A 437 -15.26 23.71 -23.34
CA ALA A 437 -14.24 24.68 -22.95
C ALA A 437 -13.74 24.42 -21.53
N LEU A 438 -14.66 24.10 -20.61
CA LEU A 438 -14.34 23.73 -19.24
C LEU A 438 -13.54 22.43 -19.17
N ARG A 439 -13.93 21.39 -19.92
CA ARG A 439 -13.17 20.12 -19.98
C ARG A 439 -11.73 20.36 -20.45
N ARG A 440 -11.55 21.14 -21.51
CA ARG A 440 -10.22 21.46 -22.04
C ARG A 440 -9.39 22.24 -21.03
N GLN A 441 -9.96 23.24 -20.38
CA GLN A 441 -9.28 24.02 -19.34
C GLN A 441 -8.83 23.11 -18.19
N MET A 442 -9.72 22.28 -17.67
CA MET A 442 -9.41 21.35 -16.56
C MET A 442 -8.36 20.32 -16.95
N GLY A 443 -8.40 19.80 -18.19
CA GLY A 443 -7.37 18.89 -18.71
C GLY A 443 -5.98 19.54 -18.77
N SER A 444 -5.90 20.80 -19.23
CA SER A 444 -4.64 21.54 -19.26
C SER A 444 -4.11 21.83 -17.85
N ILE A 445 -4.99 22.16 -16.88
CA ILE A 445 -4.61 22.33 -15.47
C ILE A 445 -4.04 21.03 -14.90
N GLY A 446 -4.70 19.89 -15.14
CA GLY A 446 -4.21 18.58 -14.70
C GLY A 446 -2.83 18.26 -15.26
N TYR A 447 -2.61 18.49 -16.55
CA TYR A 447 -1.31 18.28 -17.19
C TYR A 447 -0.21 19.15 -16.55
N GLU A 448 -0.46 20.45 -16.36
CA GLU A 448 0.52 21.34 -15.73
C GLU A 448 0.81 20.95 -14.28
N ARG A 449 -0.19 20.47 -13.53
CA ARG A 449 0.00 19.97 -12.16
C ARG A 449 0.90 18.74 -12.15
N VAL A 450 0.64 17.75 -13.00
CA VAL A 450 1.48 16.55 -13.10
C VAL A 450 2.91 16.92 -13.51
N LYS A 451 3.06 17.77 -14.50
CA LYS A 451 4.38 18.25 -14.97
C LYS A 451 5.19 18.94 -13.87
N ARG A 452 4.54 19.68 -12.97
CA ARG A 452 5.23 20.40 -11.89
C ARG A 452 5.67 19.53 -10.73
N GLY A 453 4.87 18.49 -10.36
CA GLY A 453 5.08 17.77 -9.10
C GLY A 453 5.11 16.25 -9.19
N TYR A 454 4.60 15.63 -10.28
CA TYR A 454 4.32 14.19 -10.32
C TYR A 454 4.99 13.49 -11.50
N THR A 455 6.15 13.98 -11.95
CA THR A 455 6.90 13.29 -13.01
C THR A 455 7.81 12.21 -12.43
N TYR A 456 8.16 11.23 -13.26
CA TYR A 456 9.09 10.18 -12.92
C TYR A 456 10.48 10.73 -12.53
N GLU A 457 10.92 11.80 -13.18
CA GLU A 457 12.18 12.49 -12.89
C GLU A 457 12.16 13.13 -11.51
N HIS A 458 11.05 13.78 -11.10
CA HIS A 458 10.88 14.33 -9.75
C HIS A 458 10.94 13.23 -8.69
N PHE A 459 10.24 12.12 -8.93
CA PHE A 459 10.26 10.93 -8.08
C PHE A 459 11.69 10.41 -7.90
N LEU A 460 12.43 10.16 -8.97
CA LEU A 460 13.80 9.67 -8.90
C LEU A 460 14.76 10.67 -8.23
N ALA A 461 14.63 11.96 -8.53
CA ALA A 461 15.44 12.99 -7.89
C ALA A 461 15.21 13.06 -6.38
N ALA A 462 13.98 12.83 -5.91
CA ALA A 462 13.67 12.73 -4.49
C ALA A 462 14.38 11.54 -3.85
N TYR A 463 14.27 10.34 -4.43
CA TYR A 463 14.93 9.15 -3.85
C TYR A 463 16.45 9.18 -3.94
N ARG A 464 17.05 9.78 -4.96
CA ARG A 464 18.49 10.05 -4.98
C ARG A 464 18.94 10.91 -3.80
N ARG A 465 18.19 11.97 -3.48
CA ARG A 465 18.49 12.84 -2.33
C ARG A 465 18.32 12.08 -1.01
N ILE A 466 17.23 11.33 -0.86
CA ILE A 466 16.94 10.52 0.32
C ILE A 466 18.08 9.53 0.61
N TYR A 467 18.51 8.77 -0.38
CA TYR A 467 19.59 7.81 -0.20
C TYR A 467 20.96 8.47 0.02
N ALA A 468 21.21 9.63 -0.60
CA ALA A 468 22.43 10.39 -0.33
C ALA A 468 22.47 10.88 1.13
N GLN A 469 21.38 11.47 1.63
CA GLN A 469 21.25 11.94 3.00
C GLN A 469 21.36 10.78 4.02
N ALA A 470 20.72 9.66 3.75
CA ALA A 470 20.79 8.49 4.61
C ALA A 470 22.25 8.02 4.81
N LYS A 471 23.08 8.09 3.78
CA LYS A 471 24.50 7.74 3.87
C LYS A 471 25.30 8.65 4.80
N GLU A 472 24.94 9.94 4.88
CA GLU A 472 25.67 10.93 5.70
C GLU A 472 25.36 10.83 7.19
N VAL A 473 24.17 10.33 7.56
CA VAL A 473 23.69 10.32 8.95
C VAL A 473 24.39 9.26 9.83
N LYS A 474 24.80 8.13 9.27
CA LYS A 474 25.40 7.00 10.00
C LYS A 474 26.68 6.45 9.33
N GLY A 475 27.34 7.27 8.50
CA GLY A 475 28.58 6.93 7.80
C GLY A 475 29.85 7.15 8.63
#